data_698e14acb3c88eb4c55fe096938107c6
#
_entry.id   698e14acb3c88eb4c55fe096938107c6
#
_cell.length_a   1.000
_cell.length_b   1.000
_cell.length_c   1.000
_cell.angle_alpha   90.00
_cell.angle_beta   90.00
_cell.angle_gamma   90.00
#
_symmetry.space_group_name_H-M   'P 1'
#
loop_
_entity.id
_entity.type
_entity.pdbx_description
1 polymer ?
#
loop_
_entity_poly.entity_id
_entity_poly.type
_entity_poly.pdbx_seq_one_letter_code
_entity_poly.pdbx_strand_id
1 'polypeptide(L)'
;MKNIAVCIMAAWWFAACGNPVTSPERVDEWPDIYPDYIGVTIPATIAPMNFNCIGGAYERVDVTVTGGKSGEMHVNDKIVSFPQDAWQELLEENKGDSLLFTVCIRKDGEWKQYRSFPMYVSPYPIDYGVVYRKLAPGYEVYSKMGIYERDLASFEERPLLENTMVPGMCLNLSLIHISEPTRH
;
A
#
# COMPACT_ATOMS: atom_id res chain seq x y z
N MET A 1 -24.65 49.49 -15.46
CA MET A 1 -24.66 48.70 -14.23
C MET A 1 -23.94 47.38 -14.60
N LYS A 2 -22.67 47.22 -14.17
CA LYS A 2 -21.82 46.10 -14.51
C LYS A 2 -21.89 45.07 -13.36
N ASN A 3 -22.40 43.89 -13.65
CA ASN A 3 -22.38 42.76 -12.70
C ASN A 3 -21.02 42.09 -12.77
N ILE A 4 -20.27 42.25 -11.68
CA ILE A 4 -19.03 41.53 -11.46
C ILE A 4 -19.40 40.22 -10.79
N ALA A 5 -19.28 39.12 -11.57
CA ALA A 5 -19.35 37.77 -11.03
C ALA A 5 -18.03 37.43 -10.36
N VAL A 6 -18.04 37.37 -9.03
CA VAL A 6 -16.89 36.90 -8.23
C VAL A 6 -16.94 35.38 -8.23
N CYS A 7 -16.03 34.73 -8.99
CA CYS A 7 -15.78 33.29 -8.88
C CYS A 7 -14.98 33.03 -7.59
N ILE A 8 -15.67 32.54 -6.59
CA ILE A 8 -15.03 32.01 -5.37
C ILE A 8 -14.54 30.60 -5.72
N MET A 9 -13.25 30.46 -6.00
CA MET A 9 -12.60 29.16 -5.99
C MET A 9 -12.49 28.67 -4.57
N ALA A 10 -13.35 27.76 -4.19
CA ALA A 10 -13.24 27.03 -2.92
C ALA A 10 -12.08 26.03 -3.05
N ALA A 11 -10.91 26.43 -2.53
CA ALA A 11 -9.81 25.49 -2.30
C ALA A 11 -10.25 24.55 -1.16
N TRP A 12 -10.60 23.34 -1.51
CA TRP A 12 -10.84 22.28 -0.52
C TRP A 12 -9.48 21.84 0.02
N TRP A 13 -9.15 22.37 1.18
CA TRP A 13 -8.03 21.87 1.96
C TRP A 13 -8.50 20.58 2.61
N PHE A 14 -8.03 19.45 2.13
CA PHE A 14 -8.10 18.22 2.88
C PHE A 14 -7.22 18.37 4.13
N ALA A 15 -7.85 18.62 5.24
CA ALA A 15 -7.20 18.62 6.55
C ALA A 15 -6.89 17.14 6.90
N ALA A 16 -5.71 16.65 6.51
CA ALA A 16 -5.17 15.44 7.10
C ALA A 16 -5.00 15.70 8.61
N CYS A 17 -5.58 14.85 9.44
CA CYS A 17 -5.59 14.98 10.88
C CYS A 17 -4.19 14.86 11.47
N GLY A 18 -3.59 15.97 11.82
CA GLY A 18 -2.37 16.08 12.59
C GLY A 18 -1.41 17.13 12.04
N ASN A 19 -0.88 17.98 12.91
CA ASN A 19 0.23 18.86 12.52
C ASN A 19 1.51 18.03 12.41
N PRO A 20 2.33 18.24 11.36
CA PRO A 20 3.62 17.57 11.24
C PRO A 20 4.49 17.84 12.46
N VAL A 21 5.35 16.90 12.78
CA VAL A 21 6.25 16.97 13.93
C VAL A 21 7.19 18.16 13.79
N THR A 22 7.18 19.04 14.80
CA THR A 22 8.04 20.22 14.84
C THR A 22 9.33 19.91 15.60
N SER A 23 10.48 20.14 14.94
CA SER A 23 11.82 20.04 15.53
C SER A 23 12.20 18.63 16.07
N PRO A 24 12.05 17.56 15.28
CA PRO A 24 12.55 16.25 15.68
C PRO A 24 14.08 16.20 15.73
N GLU A 25 14.65 15.35 16.57
CA GLU A 25 16.05 15.00 16.50
C GLU A 25 16.34 14.28 15.16
N ARG A 26 17.29 14.79 14.37
CA ARG A 26 17.66 14.13 13.11
C ARG A 26 18.72 13.07 13.35
N VAL A 27 18.46 11.84 12.89
CA VAL A 27 19.40 10.73 12.92
C VAL A 27 19.79 10.34 11.49
N ASP A 28 21.07 10.04 11.26
CA ASP A 28 21.57 9.65 9.94
C ASP A 28 21.49 8.13 9.75
N GLU A 29 20.30 7.58 10.04
CA GLU A 29 19.98 6.15 9.91
C GLU A 29 18.75 5.98 9.04
N TRP A 30 18.64 4.84 8.36
CA TRP A 30 17.41 4.45 7.68
C TRP A 30 16.35 4.03 8.70
N PRO A 31 15.06 4.34 8.47
CA PRO A 31 14.01 3.81 9.32
C PRO A 31 13.93 2.28 9.14
N ASP A 32 13.81 1.58 10.24
CA ASP A 32 13.60 0.13 10.24
C ASP A 32 12.12 -0.16 10.02
N ILE A 33 11.74 -0.45 8.78
CA ILE A 33 10.36 -0.63 8.33
C ILE A 33 10.13 -2.03 7.74
N TYR A 34 8.90 -2.52 7.88
CA TYR A 34 8.49 -3.79 7.29
C TYR A 34 7.09 -3.67 6.65
N PRO A 35 6.93 -4.07 5.37
CA PRO A 35 8.00 -4.49 4.43
C PRO A 35 9.03 -3.38 4.16
N ASP A 36 10.25 -3.77 3.75
CA ASP A 36 11.28 -2.81 3.34
C ASP A 36 10.97 -2.28 1.94
N TYR A 37 10.59 -1.00 1.90
CA TYR A 37 10.23 -0.28 0.67
C TYR A 37 11.25 0.78 0.28
N ILE A 38 12.43 0.79 0.90
CA ILE A 38 13.45 1.80 0.64
C ILE A 38 14.00 1.66 -0.79
N GLY A 39 13.80 2.67 -1.62
CA GLY A 39 14.35 2.72 -2.98
C GLY A 39 13.66 1.79 -4.00
N VAL A 40 12.49 1.24 -3.68
CA VAL A 40 11.76 0.37 -4.60
C VAL A 40 11.06 1.16 -5.72
N THR A 41 10.83 0.48 -6.85
CA THR A 41 9.98 0.99 -7.93
C THR A 41 8.60 0.34 -7.83
N ILE A 42 7.56 1.16 -7.82
CA ILE A 42 6.17 0.73 -7.69
C ILE A 42 5.38 1.08 -8.95
N PRO A 43 4.38 0.27 -9.33
CA PRO A 43 3.46 0.60 -10.41
C PRO A 43 2.59 1.81 -10.08
N ALA A 44 2.19 2.57 -11.12
CA ALA A 44 1.37 3.77 -10.95
C ALA A 44 -0.05 3.52 -10.41
N THR A 45 -0.50 2.27 -10.36
CA THR A 45 -1.85 1.89 -9.91
C THR A 45 -1.84 0.88 -8.75
N ILE A 46 -0.72 0.73 -8.04
CA ILE A 46 -0.61 -0.21 -6.92
C ILE A 46 -1.42 0.27 -5.70
N ALA A 47 -1.95 -0.66 -4.92
CA ALA A 47 -2.56 -0.39 -3.62
C ALA A 47 -1.58 0.33 -2.67
N PRO A 48 -2.08 1.03 -1.64
CA PRO A 48 -1.24 1.74 -0.69
C PRO A 48 -0.13 0.89 -0.10
N MET A 49 1.11 1.38 -0.17
CA MET A 49 2.30 0.71 0.34
C MET A 49 2.42 0.90 1.86
N ASN A 50 1.45 0.35 2.58
CA ASN A 50 1.40 0.42 4.04
C ASN A 50 2.57 -0.34 4.67
N PHE A 51 3.11 0.17 5.77
CA PHE A 51 4.21 -0.48 6.47
C PHE A 51 4.12 -0.28 7.99
N ASN A 52 4.87 -1.08 8.71
CA ASN A 52 5.06 -0.93 10.15
C ASN A 52 6.53 -0.59 10.44
N CYS A 53 6.77 0.18 11.47
CA CYS A 53 8.12 0.30 12.02
C CYS A 53 8.42 -0.93 12.87
N ILE A 54 9.62 -1.50 12.69
CA ILE A 54 10.15 -2.60 13.48
C ILE A 54 11.33 -2.10 14.31
N GLY A 55 12.01 -2.70 15.08
CA GLY A 55 13.17 -2.14 15.84
C GLY A 55 12.83 -1.70 17.25
N GLY A 56 11.77 -2.28 17.82
CA GLY A 56 11.42 -2.14 19.24
C GLY A 56 10.10 -1.43 19.48
N ALA A 57 9.82 -1.18 20.76
CA ALA A 57 8.59 -0.48 21.13
C ALA A 57 8.68 1.01 20.75
N TYR A 58 7.64 1.50 20.08
CA TYR A 58 7.46 2.92 19.76
C TYR A 58 6.02 3.33 20.07
N GLU A 59 5.83 4.61 20.31
CA GLU A 59 4.54 5.16 20.70
C GLU A 59 3.72 5.57 19.47
N ARG A 60 4.38 6.20 18.49
CA ARG A 60 3.73 6.78 17.32
C ARG A 60 4.71 6.95 16.17
N VAL A 61 4.19 6.93 14.96
CA VAL A 61 4.94 7.20 13.72
C VAL A 61 4.27 8.35 13.00
N ASP A 62 5.07 9.27 12.49
CA ASP A 62 4.65 10.38 11.67
C ASP A 62 5.35 10.24 10.31
N VAL A 63 4.57 10.16 9.24
CA VAL A 63 5.09 9.98 7.89
C VAL A 63 4.56 11.08 7.00
N THR A 64 5.46 11.80 6.38
CA THR A 64 5.16 12.71 5.29
C THR A 64 5.65 12.10 3.98
N VAL A 65 4.77 12.03 3.00
CA VAL A 65 5.10 11.57 1.63
C VAL A 65 4.94 12.74 0.69
N THR A 66 6.03 13.19 0.10
CA THR A 66 6.04 14.34 -0.82
C THR A 66 6.30 13.85 -2.24
N GLY A 67 5.43 14.23 -3.18
CA GLY A 67 5.60 13.93 -4.59
C GLY A 67 6.76 14.72 -5.22
N GLY A 68 7.52 14.08 -6.11
CA GLY A 68 8.60 14.75 -6.84
C GLY A 68 8.10 15.84 -7.80
N LYS A 69 6.91 15.66 -8.37
CA LYS A 69 6.24 16.66 -9.21
C LYS A 69 5.26 17.52 -8.44
N SER A 70 4.35 16.88 -7.69
CA SER A 70 3.29 17.56 -6.93
C SER A 70 2.71 16.66 -5.85
N GLY A 71 1.94 17.26 -4.97
CA GLY A 71 1.19 16.58 -3.93
C GLY A 71 2.00 16.22 -2.70
N GLU A 72 1.29 16.13 -1.59
CA GLU A 72 1.83 15.73 -0.31
C GLU A 72 0.76 14.98 0.48
N MET A 73 1.17 13.96 1.20
CA MET A 73 0.31 13.19 2.10
C MET A 73 0.98 13.06 3.46
N HIS A 74 0.18 13.14 4.52
CA HIS A 74 0.65 13.03 5.89
C HIS A 74 -0.16 12.01 6.67
N VAL A 75 0.52 11.14 7.40
CA VAL A 75 -0.07 10.13 8.28
C VAL A 75 0.63 10.18 9.63
N ASN A 76 -0.16 10.26 10.70
CA ASN A 76 0.36 10.26 12.07
C ASN A 76 -0.43 9.25 12.92
N ASP A 77 0.05 8.01 12.99
CA ASP A 77 -0.58 6.93 13.74
C ASP A 77 0.47 5.93 14.24
N LYS A 78 0.05 4.89 14.93
CA LYS A 78 0.91 3.79 15.36
C LYS A 78 1.21 2.83 14.20
N ILE A 79 0.29 2.66 13.28
CA ILE A 79 0.42 1.85 12.06
C ILE A 79 0.35 2.78 10.86
N VAL A 80 1.30 2.72 9.97
CA VAL A 80 1.31 3.56 8.76
C VAL A 80 0.38 2.95 7.73
N SER A 81 -0.78 3.59 7.57
CA SER A 81 -1.79 3.20 6.58
C SER A 81 -2.21 4.43 5.79
N PHE A 82 -2.01 4.38 4.48
CA PHE A 82 -2.34 5.49 3.59
C PHE A 82 -3.77 5.37 3.09
N PRO A 83 -4.55 6.48 3.08
CA PRO A 83 -5.88 6.49 2.48
C PRO A 83 -5.81 6.16 0.98
N GLN A 84 -6.65 5.24 0.53
CA GLN A 84 -6.65 4.69 -0.83
C GLN A 84 -6.72 5.78 -1.91
N ASP A 85 -7.72 6.67 -1.79
CA ASP A 85 -7.98 7.69 -2.81
C ASP A 85 -6.82 8.70 -2.91
N ALA A 86 -6.35 9.20 -1.76
CA ALA A 86 -5.23 10.13 -1.70
C ALA A 86 -3.91 9.49 -2.20
N TRP A 87 -3.72 8.19 -1.94
CA TRP A 87 -2.58 7.45 -2.45
C TRP A 87 -2.63 7.33 -3.98
N GLN A 88 -3.77 6.97 -4.55
CA GLN A 88 -3.92 6.86 -6.01
C GLN A 88 -3.75 8.21 -6.71
N GLU A 89 -4.28 9.29 -6.13
CA GLU A 89 -4.08 10.65 -6.64
C GLU A 89 -2.60 11.03 -6.65
N LEU A 90 -1.88 10.78 -5.54
CA LEU A 90 -0.45 11.07 -5.44
C LEU A 90 0.38 10.25 -6.43
N LEU A 91 0.04 8.97 -6.67
CA LEU A 91 0.71 8.15 -7.68
C LEU A 91 0.47 8.68 -9.10
N GLU A 92 -0.78 9.04 -9.43
CA GLU A 92 -1.15 9.55 -10.75
C GLU A 92 -0.37 10.81 -11.10
N GLU A 93 -0.28 11.75 -10.15
CA GLU A 93 0.45 13.00 -10.31
C GLU A 93 1.96 12.81 -10.48
N ASN A 94 2.51 11.74 -9.90
CA ASN A 94 3.95 11.49 -9.87
C ASN A 94 4.42 10.34 -10.76
N LYS A 95 3.62 9.92 -11.74
CA LYS A 95 4.03 8.91 -12.75
C LYS A 95 5.35 9.27 -13.42
N GLY A 96 6.29 8.32 -13.42
CA GLY A 96 7.63 8.49 -13.99
C GLY A 96 8.57 9.35 -13.16
N ASP A 97 8.21 9.62 -11.91
CA ASP A 97 9.02 10.34 -10.93
C ASP A 97 9.09 9.56 -9.61
N SER A 98 9.36 10.22 -8.50
CA SER A 98 9.53 9.62 -7.20
C SER A 98 8.62 10.23 -6.14
N LEU A 99 8.34 9.46 -5.10
CA LEU A 99 7.77 9.93 -3.84
C LEU A 99 8.87 9.90 -2.79
N LEU A 100 9.02 10.98 -2.04
CA LEU A 100 9.98 11.07 -0.94
C LEU A 100 9.26 10.84 0.39
N PHE A 101 9.68 9.80 1.10
CA PHE A 101 9.15 9.47 2.42
C PHE A 101 10.04 10.02 3.51
N THR A 102 9.46 10.81 4.40
CA THR A 102 10.11 11.29 5.63
C THR A 102 9.41 10.66 6.82
N VAL A 103 10.13 9.87 7.58
CA VAL A 103 9.61 9.09 8.71
C VAL A 103 10.17 9.65 10.01
N CYS A 104 9.26 10.01 10.92
CA CYS A 104 9.58 10.36 12.30
C CYS A 104 8.96 9.32 13.23
N ILE A 105 9.73 8.82 14.18
CA ILE A 105 9.27 7.83 15.17
C ILE A 105 9.36 8.43 16.57
N ARG A 106 8.29 8.30 17.33
CA ARG A 106 8.25 8.69 18.73
C ARG A 106 8.58 7.52 19.63
N LYS A 107 9.62 7.69 20.41
CA LYS A 107 10.08 6.71 21.41
C LYS A 107 10.50 7.43 22.68
N ASP A 108 10.06 6.93 23.82
CA ASP A 108 10.36 7.51 25.15
C ASP A 108 9.98 9.01 25.25
N GLY A 109 8.91 9.42 24.55
CA GLY A 109 8.41 10.79 24.52
C GLY A 109 9.12 11.71 23.53
N GLU A 110 10.22 11.29 22.90
CA GLU A 110 11.01 12.08 21.95
C GLU A 110 10.77 11.66 20.50
N TRP A 111 10.78 12.65 19.57
CA TRP A 111 10.65 12.42 18.16
C TRP A 111 12.02 12.37 17.48
N LYS A 112 12.27 11.29 16.73
CA LYS A 112 13.45 11.12 15.88
C LYS A 112 13.06 11.07 14.42
N GLN A 113 13.64 11.94 13.61
CA GLN A 113 13.48 11.93 12.16
C GLN A 113 14.61 11.12 11.54
N TYR A 114 14.26 10.08 10.82
CA TYR A 114 15.19 9.22 10.08
C TYR A 114 15.51 9.79 8.70
N ARG A 115 16.49 9.21 8.01
CA ARG A 115 16.81 9.57 6.62
C ARG A 115 15.58 9.36 5.74
N SER A 116 15.28 10.39 4.94
CA SER A 116 14.22 10.26 3.95
C SER A 116 14.63 9.32 2.82
N PHE A 117 13.70 8.54 2.32
CA PHE A 117 13.96 7.58 1.24
C PHE A 117 12.99 7.76 0.08
N PRO A 118 13.44 7.51 -1.17
CA PRO A 118 12.55 7.56 -2.32
C PRO A 118 11.83 6.23 -2.54
N MET A 119 10.62 6.30 -3.09
CA MET A 119 9.99 5.26 -3.90
C MET A 119 9.81 5.81 -5.31
N TYR A 120 10.12 5.03 -6.34
CA TYR A 120 10.00 5.44 -7.72
C TYR A 120 8.67 4.97 -8.30
N VAL A 121 7.92 5.87 -8.92
CA VAL A 121 6.63 5.56 -9.53
C VAL A 121 6.84 5.27 -11.01
N SER A 122 6.58 4.04 -11.42
CA SER A 122 6.63 3.63 -12.83
C SER A 122 5.62 4.44 -13.65
N PRO A 123 5.96 4.85 -14.88
CA PRO A 123 4.98 5.44 -15.78
C PRO A 123 3.93 4.43 -16.27
N TYR A 124 4.17 3.13 -16.06
CA TYR A 124 3.29 2.07 -16.51
C TYR A 124 2.39 1.56 -15.38
N PRO A 125 1.11 1.29 -15.68
CA PRO A 125 0.22 0.65 -14.73
C PRO A 125 0.62 -0.82 -14.53
N ILE A 126 0.16 -1.40 -13.43
CA ILE A 126 0.17 -2.85 -13.24
C ILE A 126 -1.10 -3.48 -13.83
N ASP A 127 -1.07 -4.76 -14.11
CA ASP A 127 -2.27 -5.52 -14.45
C ASP A 127 -3.31 -5.43 -13.34
N TYR A 128 -4.58 -5.64 -13.71
CA TYR A 128 -5.72 -5.49 -12.80
C TYR A 128 -5.56 -6.31 -11.51
N GLY A 129 -5.13 -7.55 -11.62
CA GLY A 129 -5.06 -8.43 -10.45
C GLY A 129 -4.17 -9.64 -10.64
N VAL A 130 -3.99 -10.37 -9.56
CA VAL A 130 -3.34 -11.67 -9.54
C VAL A 130 -4.31 -12.75 -9.14
N VAL A 131 -4.22 -13.89 -9.83
CA VAL A 131 -4.97 -15.10 -9.48
C VAL A 131 -4.03 -16.07 -8.80
N TYR A 132 -4.40 -16.54 -7.63
CA TYR A 132 -3.59 -17.46 -6.85
C TYR A 132 -4.43 -18.50 -6.12
N ARG A 133 -3.78 -19.59 -5.77
CA ARG A 133 -4.39 -20.65 -4.98
C ARG A 133 -4.09 -20.43 -3.50
N LYS A 134 -5.14 -20.43 -2.69
CA LYS A 134 -5.07 -20.31 -1.24
C LYS A 134 -5.24 -21.70 -0.62
N LEU A 135 -4.25 -22.12 0.15
CA LEU A 135 -4.24 -23.37 0.88
C LEU A 135 -4.20 -23.08 2.37
N ALA A 136 -5.11 -23.66 3.13
CA ALA A 136 -5.03 -23.58 4.58
C ALA A 136 -3.82 -24.38 5.10
N PRO A 137 -3.13 -23.91 6.13
CA PRO A 137 -2.09 -24.71 6.78
C PRO A 137 -2.69 -25.98 7.38
N GLY A 138 -2.10 -27.13 7.08
CA GLY A 138 -2.55 -28.45 7.52
C GLY A 138 -3.49 -29.12 6.50
N TYR A 139 -3.28 -30.42 6.31
CA TYR A 139 -4.04 -31.26 5.36
C TYR A 139 -5.51 -31.50 5.78
N GLU A 140 -5.90 -31.11 6.97
CA GLU A 140 -7.19 -31.45 7.57
C GLU A 140 -8.33 -30.50 7.19
N VAL A 141 -8.06 -29.33 6.59
CA VAL A 141 -9.09 -28.31 6.33
C VAL A 141 -9.33 -28.16 4.82
N TYR A 142 -9.83 -29.19 4.17
CA TYR A 142 -10.19 -29.18 2.74
C TYR A 142 -11.23 -28.10 2.36
N SER A 143 -12.04 -27.66 3.31
CA SER A 143 -13.12 -26.70 3.08
C SER A 143 -12.65 -25.26 2.85
N LYS A 144 -11.36 -24.97 3.04
CA LYS A 144 -10.81 -23.61 2.91
C LYS A 144 -9.81 -23.45 1.76
N MET A 145 -9.79 -24.39 0.84
CA MET A 145 -8.98 -24.29 -0.36
C MET A 145 -9.76 -23.64 -1.48
N GLY A 146 -9.10 -22.77 -2.23
CA GLY A 146 -9.74 -22.10 -3.35
C GLY A 146 -8.75 -21.39 -4.28
N ILE A 147 -9.28 -20.95 -5.40
CA ILE A 147 -8.64 -20.03 -6.33
C ILE A 147 -9.26 -18.67 -6.08
N TYR A 148 -8.43 -17.69 -5.83
CA TYR A 148 -8.81 -16.32 -5.50
C TYR A 148 -8.18 -15.37 -6.50
N GLU A 149 -8.90 -14.29 -6.76
CA GLU A 149 -8.37 -13.13 -7.47
C GLU A 149 -8.21 -11.99 -6.46
N ARG A 150 -7.07 -11.33 -6.51
CA ARG A 150 -6.81 -10.12 -5.73
C ARG A 150 -6.58 -8.96 -6.67
N ASP A 151 -7.34 -7.89 -6.47
CA ASP A 151 -7.12 -6.60 -7.09
C ASP A 151 -5.79 -6.00 -6.57
N LEU A 152 -4.93 -5.56 -7.47
CA LEU A 152 -3.64 -4.97 -7.12
C LEU A 152 -3.71 -3.47 -6.88
N ALA A 153 -4.77 -2.80 -7.31
CA ALA A 153 -4.99 -1.38 -7.03
C ALA A 153 -5.65 -1.15 -5.66
N SER A 154 -6.18 -2.21 -5.04
CA SER A 154 -6.80 -2.21 -3.72
C SER A 154 -6.36 -3.42 -2.90
N PHE A 155 -6.99 -3.64 -1.74
CA PHE A 155 -6.78 -4.86 -0.95
C PHE A 155 -7.92 -5.87 -1.12
N GLU A 156 -8.79 -5.66 -2.09
CA GLU A 156 -9.93 -6.54 -2.33
C GLU A 156 -9.49 -7.90 -2.85
N GLU A 157 -10.06 -8.93 -2.25
CA GLU A 157 -9.86 -10.33 -2.62
C GLU A 157 -11.23 -10.98 -2.83
N ARG A 158 -11.42 -11.69 -3.93
CA ARG A 158 -12.64 -12.43 -4.20
C ARG A 158 -12.36 -13.89 -4.53
N PRO A 159 -13.18 -14.82 -4.05
CA PRO A 159 -13.08 -16.21 -4.47
C PRO A 159 -13.58 -16.37 -5.91
N LEU A 160 -12.79 -17.03 -6.74
CA LEU A 160 -13.21 -17.48 -8.08
C LEU A 160 -13.78 -18.89 -8.03
N LEU A 161 -13.15 -19.75 -7.24
CA LEU A 161 -13.57 -21.14 -7.06
C LEU A 161 -13.11 -21.64 -5.68
N GLU A 162 -14.03 -22.20 -4.92
CA GLU A 162 -13.76 -22.81 -3.62
C GLU A 162 -14.26 -24.27 -3.58
N ASN A 163 -13.63 -25.11 -2.76
CA ASN A 163 -14.07 -26.50 -2.56
C ASN A 163 -15.53 -26.61 -2.10
N THR A 164 -16.03 -25.59 -1.43
CA THR A 164 -17.41 -25.51 -0.95
C THR A 164 -18.44 -25.27 -2.05
N MET A 165 -18.02 -24.74 -3.20
CA MET A 165 -18.91 -24.47 -4.35
C MET A 165 -19.30 -25.75 -5.10
N VAL A 166 -18.45 -26.78 -5.04
CA VAL A 166 -18.72 -28.07 -5.69
C VAL A 166 -18.50 -29.20 -4.69
N PRO A 167 -19.57 -29.78 -4.13
CA PRO A 167 -19.46 -30.85 -3.16
C PRO A 167 -18.66 -32.05 -3.67
N GLY A 168 -17.68 -32.48 -2.86
CA GLY A 168 -16.83 -33.64 -3.18
C GLY A 168 -15.71 -33.40 -4.17
N MET A 169 -15.49 -32.15 -4.61
CA MET A 169 -14.39 -31.79 -5.51
C MET A 169 -13.17 -31.28 -4.73
N CYS A 170 -12.03 -31.86 -4.99
CA CYS A 170 -10.75 -31.36 -4.49
C CYS A 170 -10.06 -30.52 -5.57
N LEU A 171 -10.04 -29.19 -5.41
CA LEU A 171 -9.42 -28.27 -6.36
C LEU A 171 -7.91 -28.49 -6.54
N ASN A 172 -7.28 -29.17 -5.60
CA ASN A 172 -5.85 -29.47 -5.66
C ASN A 172 -5.51 -30.60 -6.66
N LEU A 173 -6.40 -31.58 -6.82
CA LEU A 173 -6.17 -32.73 -7.69
C LEU A 173 -6.49 -32.45 -9.17
N SER A 174 -7.49 -31.62 -9.45
CA SER A 174 -7.91 -31.36 -10.83
C SER A 174 -6.89 -30.60 -11.65
N LEU A 175 -6.05 -29.74 -11.04
CA LEU A 175 -4.98 -29.03 -11.75
C LEU A 175 -3.80 -29.94 -12.13
N ILE A 176 -3.52 -30.98 -11.34
CA ILE A 176 -2.46 -31.96 -11.66
C ILE A 176 -2.89 -32.81 -12.85
N HIS A 177 -4.15 -33.21 -12.91
CA HIS A 177 -4.69 -34.01 -14.02
C HIS A 177 -4.83 -33.27 -15.36
N ILE A 178 -4.98 -31.94 -15.32
CA ILE A 178 -5.07 -31.10 -16.53
C ILE A 178 -3.68 -30.82 -17.11
N SER A 179 -2.64 -30.81 -16.29
CA SER A 179 -1.26 -30.48 -16.70
C SER A 179 -0.39 -31.67 -17.07
N GLU A 180 -0.81 -32.90 -16.82
CA GLU A 180 -0.06 -34.08 -17.28
C GLU A 180 -0.39 -34.38 -18.74
N PRO A 181 0.61 -34.31 -19.67
CA PRO A 181 0.40 -34.79 -21.01
C PRO A 181 0.22 -36.32 -20.96
N THR A 182 -0.98 -36.78 -21.32
CA THR A 182 -1.23 -38.20 -21.55
C THR A 182 -0.27 -38.71 -22.61
N ARG A 183 0.82 -39.39 -22.20
CA ARG A 183 1.63 -40.21 -23.09
C ARG A 183 0.83 -41.45 -23.45
N HIS A 184 0.34 -41.48 -24.67
CA HIS A 184 -0.08 -42.72 -25.36
C HIS A 184 1.11 -43.35 -26.03
#